data_3b13de9109da040452a12b9ee727c142
#
_entry.id   3b13de9109da040452a12b9ee727c142
#
_cell.length_a   1.000
_cell.length_b   1.000
_cell.length_c   1.000
_cell.angle_alpha   90.00
_cell.angle_beta   90.00
_cell.angle_gamma   90.00
#
_symmetry.space_group_name_H-M   'P 1'
#
loop_
_entity.id
_entity.type
_entity.pdbx_description
1 polymer ?
#
loop_
_entity_poly.entity_id
_entity_poly.type
_entity_poly.pdbx_seq_one_letter_code
_entity_poly.pdbx_strand_id
1 'polypeptide(L)'
;IDDQIKNIQNQYGKLIAKTKIEDGFEINGKFMNEEFEVDNTSNFKLKDIKGKSNKESLRKLSIGDSIDLKTKDLFDKDSDLSFHLKTNDDNKDKVKNITFLLNEINEREPADLDQDLFDKLFGKDAIKSVTELKNKLKSDAESNFINQTDQKLLNDVTEYLIDNTKFDLPDNFLKKWMQTAGENRLDEKEAAMEYEKSEKGLRYQLIESK
;
A
#
# COMPACT_ATOMS: atom_id res chain seq x y z
N ILE A 1 -4.75 18.68 -1.43
CA ILE A 1 -5.25 18.83 -2.80
C ILE A 1 -4.08 19.06 -3.77
N ASP A 2 -3.21 20.04 -3.56
CA ASP A 2 -2.10 20.30 -4.49
C ASP A 2 -1.14 19.11 -4.61
N ASP A 3 -0.89 18.37 -3.53
CA ASP A 3 -0.11 17.14 -3.58
C ASP A 3 -0.84 16.01 -4.34
N GLN A 4 -2.17 15.94 -4.23
CA GLN A 4 -2.97 15.00 -5.02
C GLN A 4 -2.87 15.30 -6.51
N ILE A 5 -2.93 16.59 -6.88
CA ILE A 5 -2.77 17.00 -8.28
C ILE A 5 -1.38 16.64 -8.80
N LYS A 6 -0.32 16.91 -8.04
CA LYS A 6 1.04 16.49 -8.40
C LYS A 6 1.16 14.96 -8.57
N ASN A 7 0.53 14.21 -7.69
CA ASN A 7 0.51 12.75 -7.82
C ASN A 7 -0.20 12.30 -9.09
N ILE A 8 -1.34 12.91 -9.42
CA ILE A 8 -2.07 12.67 -10.67
C ILE A 8 -1.20 13.01 -11.88
N GLN A 9 -0.59 14.20 -11.92
CA GLN A 9 0.30 14.59 -13.01
C GLN A 9 1.46 13.60 -13.18
N ASN A 10 2.07 13.14 -12.07
CA ASN A 10 3.14 12.14 -12.11
C ASN A 10 2.64 10.78 -12.59
N GLN A 11 1.46 10.35 -12.15
CA GLN A 11 0.88 9.06 -12.53
C GLN A 11 0.55 8.98 -14.02
N TYR A 12 0.04 10.07 -14.59
CA TYR A 12 -0.33 10.18 -16.01
C TYR A 12 0.76 10.83 -16.87
N GLY A 13 1.91 11.12 -16.27
CA GLY A 13 3.06 11.69 -16.96
C GLY A 13 3.69 10.73 -17.96
N LYS A 14 4.49 11.30 -18.86
CA LYS A 14 5.25 10.55 -19.86
C LYS A 14 6.61 10.15 -19.31
N LEU A 15 7.09 8.97 -19.69
CA LEU A 15 8.45 8.53 -19.43
C LEU A 15 9.30 8.90 -20.65
N ILE A 16 10.34 9.70 -20.41
CA ILE A 16 11.31 10.11 -21.41
C ILE A 16 12.62 9.36 -21.15
N ALA A 17 13.06 8.57 -22.12
CA ALA A 17 14.31 7.83 -22.02
C ALA A 17 15.51 8.79 -21.92
N LYS A 18 16.42 8.51 -21.00
CA LYS A 18 17.66 9.25 -20.76
C LYS A 18 18.86 8.32 -20.87
N THR A 19 20.02 8.90 -21.07
CA THR A 19 21.28 8.15 -21.22
C THR A 19 22.18 8.23 -20.01
N LYS A 20 21.89 9.11 -19.05
CA LYS A 20 22.66 9.30 -17.82
C LYS A 20 21.74 9.34 -16.62
N ILE A 21 22.21 8.82 -15.50
CA ILE A 21 21.47 8.82 -14.24
C ILE A 21 21.65 10.18 -13.57
N GLU A 22 20.54 10.89 -13.36
CA GLU A 22 20.47 12.14 -12.62
C GLU A 22 19.48 12.05 -11.46
N ASP A 23 19.54 13.04 -10.54
CA ASP A 23 18.61 13.06 -9.40
C ASP A 23 17.17 13.27 -9.90
N GLY A 24 16.27 12.43 -9.42
CA GLY A 24 14.85 12.46 -9.80
C GLY A 24 14.47 11.48 -10.90
N PHE A 25 15.42 10.99 -11.70
CA PHE A 25 15.14 10.00 -12.74
C PHE A 25 14.81 8.63 -12.14
N GLU A 26 13.98 7.88 -12.85
CA GLU A 26 13.65 6.50 -12.55
C GLU A 26 14.66 5.58 -13.21
N ILE A 27 15.24 4.69 -12.41
CA ILE A 27 16.25 3.72 -12.82
C ILE A 27 15.55 2.37 -12.86
N ASN A 28 15.50 1.76 -14.05
CA ASN A 28 15.05 0.38 -14.22
C ASN A 28 16.25 -0.53 -14.37
N GLY A 29 16.30 -1.60 -13.61
CA GLY A 29 17.37 -2.55 -13.72
C GLY A 29 17.07 -3.86 -13.01
N LYS A 30 17.91 -4.84 -13.28
CA LYS A 30 17.79 -6.19 -12.80
C LYS A 30 18.80 -6.45 -11.68
N PHE A 31 18.30 -6.88 -10.53
CA PHE A 31 19.09 -7.37 -9.42
C PHE A 31 19.28 -8.89 -9.55
N MET A 32 20.53 -9.34 -9.46
CA MET A 32 20.87 -10.75 -9.64
C MET A 32 21.84 -11.24 -8.56
N ASN A 33 21.55 -12.42 -7.99
CA ASN A 33 22.47 -13.16 -7.14
C ASN A 33 22.10 -14.65 -7.21
N GLU A 34 22.98 -15.46 -7.77
CA GLU A 34 22.75 -16.89 -8.00
C GLU A 34 22.68 -17.69 -6.68
N GLU A 35 23.51 -17.33 -5.69
CA GLU A 35 23.58 -18.04 -4.40
C GLU A 35 22.26 -17.96 -3.62
N PHE A 36 21.56 -16.83 -3.73
CA PHE A 36 20.30 -16.58 -3.01
C PHE A 36 19.09 -16.55 -3.94
N GLU A 37 19.22 -17.02 -5.18
CA GLU A 37 18.16 -17.08 -6.19
C GLU A 37 17.47 -15.72 -6.42
N VAL A 38 18.23 -14.63 -6.33
CA VAL A 38 17.71 -13.30 -6.63
C VAL A 38 17.76 -13.06 -8.13
N ASP A 39 16.62 -12.88 -8.74
CA ASP A 39 16.43 -12.51 -10.14
C ASP A 39 15.19 -11.62 -10.25
N ASN A 40 15.35 -10.31 -10.01
CA ASN A 40 14.23 -9.38 -10.02
C ASN A 40 14.56 -8.09 -10.76
N THR A 41 13.67 -7.70 -11.66
CA THR A 41 13.71 -6.37 -12.29
C THR A 41 12.87 -5.39 -11.47
N SER A 42 13.44 -4.26 -11.13
CA SER A 42 12.78 -3.27 -10.28
C SER A 42 13.08 -1.84 -10.72
N ASN A 43 12.17 -0.94 -10.35
CA ASN A 43 12.31 0.50 -10.57
C ASN A 43 12.56 1.21 -9.24
N PHE A 44 13.53 2.11 -9.22
CA PHE A 44 13.83 2.95 -8.06
C PHE A 44 14.39 4.29 -8.51
N LYS A 45 14.53 5.23 -7.58
CA LYS A 45 15.18 6.53 -7.83
C LYS A 45 16.49 6.60 -7.07
N LEU A 46 17.41 7.39 -7.56
CA LEU A 46 18.72 7.56 -6.91
C LEU A 46 18.59 8.06 -5.46
N LYS A 47 17.54 8.82 -5.13
CA LYS A 47 17.26 9.29 -3.77
C LYS A 47 16.97 8.14 -2.79
N ASP A 48 16.40 7.01 -3.29
CA ASP A 48 15.99 5.86 -2.48
C ASP A 48 17.23 5.02 -2.06
N ILE A 49 18.38 5.26 -2.68
CA ILE A 49 19.67 4.66 -2.32
C ILE A 49 20.28 5.43 -1.16
N LYS A 50 20.70 4.75 -0.10
CA LYS A 50 21.28 5.37 1.11
C LYS A 50 22.78 5.62 0.99
N GLY A 51 23.52 4.62 0.56
CA GLY A 51 24.98 4.65 0.51
C GLY A 51 25.55 5.63 -0.53
N LYS A 52 26.38 6.59 -0.12
CA LYS A 52 27.04 7.53 -1.05
C LYS A 52 27.86 6.81 -2.12
N SER A 53 28.62 5.78 -1.74
CA SER A 53 29.43 4.97 -2.66
C SER A 53 28.56 4.28 -3.73
N ASN A 54 27.41 3.70 -3.33
CA ASN A 54 26.49 3.07 -4.26
C ASN A 54 25.87 4.11 -5.22
N LYS A 55 25.50 5.30 -4.71
CA LYS A 55 25.01 6.41 -5.56
C LYS A 55 26.01 6.83 -6.61
N GLU A 56 27.29 7.03 -6.21
CA GLU A 56 28.35 7.44 -7.13
C GLU A 56 28.68 6.37 -8.17
N SER A 57 28.62 5.11 -7.78
CA SER A 57 28.81 3.98 -8.68
C SER A 57 27.70 3.87 -9.70
N LEU A 58 26.44 4.00 -9.25
CA LEU A 58 25.29 3.98 -10.15
C LEU A 58 25.31 5.14 -11.15
N ARG A 59 25.69 6.34 -10.75
CA ARG A 59 25.76 7.51 -11.65
C ARG A 59 26.73 7.35 -12.82
N LYS A 60 27.69 6.44 -12.73
CA LYS A 60 28.68 6.18 -13.76
C LYS A 60 28.26 5.11 -14.78
N LEU A 61 27.15 4.42 -14.50
CA LEU A 61 26.68 3.35 -15.37
C LEU A 61 26.06 3.91 -16.65
N SER A 62 26.29 3.18 -17.72
CA SER A 62 25.59 3.30 -19.00
C SER A 62 24.56 2.18 -19.12
N ILE A 63 23.54 2.37 -19.94
CA ILE A 63 22.55 1.34 -20.22
C ILE A 63 23.23 0.07 -20.74
N GLY A 64 22.92 -1.07 -20.13
CA GLY A 64 23.53 -2.36 -20.40
C GLY A 64 24.74 -2.69 -19.52
N ASP A 65 25.25 -1.75 -18.72
CA ASP A 65 26.33 -2.03 -17.78
C ASP A 65 25.80 -2.74 -16.54
N SER A 66 26.66 -3.57 -15.95
CA SER A 66 26.42 -4.21 -14.67
C SER A 66 27.43 -3.81 -13.60
N ILE A 67 27.02 -3.79 -12.35
CA ILE A 67 27.87 -3.45 -11.20
C ILE A 67 27.48 -4.26 -9.98
N ASP A 68 28.47 -4.59 -9.15
CA ASP A 68 28.25 -5.20 -7.84
C ASP A 68 28.03 -4.12 -6.78
N LEU A 69 26.90 -4.19 -6.13
CA LEU A 69 26.49 -3.28 -5.06
C LEU A 69 26.48 -4.03 -3.73
N LYS A 70 26.88 -3.33 -2.67
CA LYS A 70 26.71 -3.85 -1.31
C LYS A 70 25.27 -3.66 -0.87
N THR A 71 24.65 -4.71 -0.38
CA THR A 71 23.25 -4.66 0.10
C THR A 71 23.12 -3.87 1.39
N LYS A 72 24.19 -3.90 2.24
CA LYS A 72 24.22 -3.07 3.44
C LYS A 72 24.11 -1.59 3.07
N ASP A 73 23.10 -0.92 3.63
CA ASP A 73 22.82 0.49 3.34
C ASP A 73 22.55 0.78 1.84
N LEU A 74 22.02 -0.21 1.10
CA LEU A 74 21.68 -0.03 -0.30
C LEU A 74 20.44 0.87 -0.43
N PHE A 75 19.38 0.57 0.29
CA PHE A 75 18.16 1.37 0.34
C PHE A 75 17.98 2.05 1.70
N ASP A 76 17.15 3.08 1.75
CA ASP A 76 16.91 3.87 2.96
C ASP A 76 16.12 3.08 4.01
N LYS A 77 15.25 2.19 3.57
CA LYS A 77 14.44 1.30 4.41
C LYS A 77 14.75 -0.17 4.13
N ASP A 78 14.80 -0.98 5.16
CA ASP A 78 15.00 -2.43 5.03
C ASP A 78 13.85 -3.11 4.25
N SER A 79 12.62 -2.59 4.36
CA SER A 79 11.48 -3.04 3.57
C SER A 79 11.68 -2.86 2.06
N ASP A 80 12.38 -1.79 1.67
CA ASP A 80 12.63 -1.48 0.27
C ASP A 80 13.66 -2.47 -0.31
N LEU A 81 14.64 -2.91 0.50
CA LEU A 81 15.58 -3.95 0.11
C LEU A 81 14.86 -5.27 -0.22
N SER A 82 14.00 -5.74 0.69
CA SER A 82 13.22 -6.97 0.49
C SER A 82 12.29 -6.87 -0.73
N PHE A 83 11.67 -5.71 -0.93
CA PHE A 83 10.81 -5.43 -2.08
C PHE A 83 11.56 -5.48 -3.41
N HIS A 84 12.72 -4.80 -3.50
CA HIS A 84 13.50 -4.70 -4.73
C HIS A 84 14.23 -6.01 -5.06
N LEU A 85 14.66 -6.78 -4.06
CA LEU A 85 15.32 -8.06 -4.27
C LEU A 85 14.36 -9.25 -4.35
N LYS A 86 13.10 -9.08 -3.93
CA LYS A 86 12.12 -10.16 -3.74
C LYS A 86 12.64 -11.32 -2.88
N THR A 87 13.45 -10.99 -1.90
CA THR A 87 13.93 -11.98 -0.93
C THR A 87 13.01 -12.06 0.27
N ASN A 88 12.93 -13.25 0.89
CA ASN A 88 12.27 -13.42 2.17
C ASN A 88 13.09 -12.75 3.29
N ASP A 89 12.43 -12.29 4.33
CA ASP A 89 13.08 -11.61 5.47
C ASP A 89 14.23 -12.40 6.09
N ASP A 90 14.15 -13.74 6.08
CA ASP A 90 15.19 -14.64 6.61
C ASP A 90 16.50 -14.64 5.80
N ASN A 91 16.47 -14.23 4.54
CA ASN A 91 17.61 -14.24 3.63
C ASN A 91 18.21 -12.87 3.35
N LYS A 92 17.48 -11.78 3.62
CA LYS A 92 17.93 -10.41 3.30
C LYS A 92 19.30 -10.06 3.91
N ASP A 93 19.54 -10.47 5.15
CA ASP A 93 20.78 -10.18 5.88
C ASP A 93 21.96 -11.05 5.43
N LYS A 94 21.69 -12.15 4.72
CA LYS A 94 22.70 -13.07 4.19
C LYS A 94 23.27 -12.59 2.87
N VAL A 95 22.46 -11.89 2.05
CA VAL A 95 22.87 -11.32 0.76
C VAL A 95 23.73 -10.08 1.01
N LYS A 96 25.05 -10.24 0.98
CA LYS A 96 25.99 -9.12 1.23
C LYS A 96 26.27 -8.29 -0.01
N ASN A 97 26.25 -8.91 -1.17
CA ASN A 97 26.52 -8.28 -2.47
C ASN A 97 25.44 -8.70 -3.46
N ILE A 98 25.10 -7.80 -4.37
CA ILE A 98 24.12 -8.02 -5.42
C ILE A 98 24.64 -7.41 -6.73
N THR A 99 24.53 -8.14 -7.81
CA THR A 99 24.84 -7.60 -9.14
C THR A 99 23.62 -6.87 -9.66
N PHE A 100 23.80 -5.64 -10.08
CA PHE A 100 22.77 -4.80 -10.68
C PHE A 100 23.09 -4.55 -12.15
N LEU A 101 22.18 -4.89 -13.04
CA LEU A 101 22.24 -4.62 -14.48
C LEU A 101 21.31 -3.46 -14.81
N LEU A 102 21.81 -2.38 -15.36
CA LEU A 102 21.04 -1.22 -15.74
C LEU A 102 20.34 -1.45 -17.09
N ASN A 103 19.02 -1.47 -17.10
CA ASN A 103 18.23 -1.64 -18.32
C ASN A 103 17.84 -0.31 -18.95
N GLU A 104 17.25 0.61 -18.15
CA GLU A 104 16.69 1.87 -18.65
C GLU A 104 16.83 2.97 -17.61
N ILE A 105 16.91 4.19 -18.12
CA ILE A 105 16.88 5.42 -17.33
C ILE A 105 15.75 6.27 -17.91
N ASN A 106 14.79 6.67 -17.09
CA ASN A 106 13.64 7.43 -17.52
C ASN A 106 13.44 8.67 -16.64
N GLU A 107 13.20 9.80 -17.27
CA GLU A 107 12.66 10.99 -16.62
C GLU A 107 11.15 10.94 -16.72
N ARG A 108 10.47 11.15 -15.60
CA ARG A 108 9.01 11.28 -15.60
C ARG A 108 8.63 12.74 -15.74
N GLU A 109 8.19 13.11 -16.93
CA GLU A 109 7.60 14.41 -17.17
C GLU A 109 6.16 14.40 -16.71
N PRO A 110 5.77 15.25 -15.72
CA PRO A 110 4.40 15.30 -15.25
C PRO A 110 3.44 15.65 -16.39
N ALA A 111 2.25 15.06 -16.39
CA ALA A 111 1.23 15.39 -17.37
C ALA A 111 0.77 16.85 -17.23
N ASP A 112 0.47 17.49 -18.33
CA ASP A 112 -0.16 18.79 -18.34
C ASP A 112 -1.59 18.70 -17.77
N LEU A 113 -2.01 19.76 -17.08
CA LEU A 113 -3.39 19.88 -16.58
C LEU A 113 -4.28 20.42 -17.70
N ASP A 114 -4.52 19.59 -18.69
CA ASP A 114 -5.29 19.91 -19.88
C ASP A 114 -6.60 19.11 -19.98
N GLN A 115 -7.40 19.37 -21.01
CA GLN A 115 -8.68 18.69 -21.20
C GLN A 115 -8.53 17.19 -21.42
N ASP A 116 -7.45 16.75 -22.07
CA ASP A 116 -7.20 15.32 -22.31
C ASP A 116 -7.00 14.56 -21.00
N LEU A 117 -6.29 15.16 -20.04
CA LEU A 117 -6.11 14.58 -18.71
C LEU A 117 -7.42 14.57 -17.92
N PHE A 118 -8.19 15.67 -17.97
CA PHE A 118 -9.47 15.76 -17.27
C PHE A 118 -10.48 14.74 -17.81
N ASP A 119 -10.56 14.59 -19.12
CA ASP A 119 -11.44 13.61 -19.76
C ASP A 119 -11.08 12.16 -19.42
N LYS A 120 -9.79 11.86 -19.30
CA LYS A 120 -9.32 10.53 -18.86
C LYS A 120 -9.68 10.23 -17.41
N LEU A 121 -9.67 11.23 -16.54
CA LEU A 121 -9.90 11.06 -15.11
C LEU A 121 -11.38 11.00 -14.72
N PHE A 122 -12.18 11.86 -15.34
CA PHE A 122 -13.56 12.11 -14.90
C PHE A 122 -14.62 11.88 -15.99
N GLY A 123 -14.17 11.57 -17.21
CA GLY A 123 -15.04 11.45 -18.37
C GLY A 123 -15.13 12.75 -19.18
N LYS A 124 -15.55 12.59 -20.42
CA LYS A 124 -15.56 13.66 -21.41
C LYS A 124 -16.34 14.89 -20.95
N ASP A 125 -15.71 16.05 -21.02
CA ASP A 125 -16.28 17.36 -20.69
C ASP A 125 -16.81 17.51 -19.24
N ALA A 126 -16.50 16.57 -18.34
CA ALA A 126 -16.97 16.61 -16.95
C ALA A 126 -16.28 17.72 -16.15
N ILE A 127 -15.02 18.01 -16.44
CA ILE A 127 -14.20 19.07 -15.82
C ILE A 127 -13.49 19.83 -16.93
N LYS A 128 -13.55 21.18 -16.86
CA LYS A 128 -13.04 22.06 -17.93
C LYS A 128 -11.91 22.99 -17.45
N SER A 129 -11.59 22.97 -16.18
CA SER A 129 -10.57 23.83 -15.62
C SER A 129 -9.88 23.24 -14.41
N VAL A 130 -8.66 23.71 -14.12
CA VAL A 130 -7.92 23.35 -12.91
C VAL A 130 -8.70 23.72 -11.64
N THR A 131 -9.47 24.78 -11.68
CA THR A 131 -10.31 25.21 -10.54
C THR A 131 -11.42 24.19 -10.29
N GLU A 132 -12.10 23.73 -11.33
CA GLU A 132 -13.11 22.68 -11.21
C GLU A 132 -12.51 21.36 -10.74
N LEU A 133 -11.32 20.98 -11.24
CA LEU A 133 -10.58 19.82 -10.74
C LEU A 133 -10.32 19.93 -9.24
N LYS A 134 -9.81 21.08 -8.76
CA LYS A 134 -9.55 21.31 -7.33
C LYS A 134 -10.83 21.19 -6.50
N ASN A 135 -11.92 21.79 -6.96
CA ASN A 135 -13.21 21.74 -6.28
C ASN A 135 -13.77 20.31 -6.22
N LYS A 136 -13.65 19.55 -7.33
CA LYS A 136 -14.07 18.15 -7.39
C LYS A 136 -13.26 17.29 -6.40
N LEU A 137 -11.94 17.38 -6.44
CA LEU A 137 -11.06 16.64 -5.51
C LEU A 137 -11.34 17.00 -4.05
N LYS A 138 -11.63 18.28 -3.77
CA LYS A 138 -12.00 18.73 -2.42
C LYS A 138 -13.31 18.11 -1.98
N SER A 139 -14.35 18.20 -2.81
CA SER A 139 -15.67 17.64 -2.52
C SER A 139 -15.62 16.13 -2.31
N ASP A 140 -14.86 15.40 -3.14
CA ASP A 140 -14.69 13.96 -3.02
C ASP A 140 -13.95 13.59 -1.73
N ALA A 141 -12.91 14.34 -1.36
CA ALA A 141 -12.20 14.15 -0.10
C ALA A 141 -13.12 14.44 1.11
N GLU A 142 -13.90 15.52 1.08
CA GLU A 142 -14.86 15.86 2.14
C GLU A 142 -15.91 14.75 2.31
N SER A 143 -16.48 14.27 1.20
CA SER A 143 -17.46 13.18 1.24
C SER A 143 -16.85 11.88 1.81
N ASN A 144 -15.63 11.55 1.42
CA ASN A 144 -14.92 10.39 1.97
C ASN A 144 -14.63 10.53 3.47
N PHE A 145 -14.24 11.74 3.93
CA PHE A 145 -14.02 11.99 5.36
C PHE A 145 -15.31 11.92 6.17
N ILE A 146 -16.42 12.44 5.64
CA ILE A 146 -17.74 12.33 6.30
C ILE A 146 -18.07 10.85 6.49
N ASN A 147 -18.01 10.05 5.43
CA ASN A 147 -18.31 8.61 5.51
C ASN A 147 -17.41 7.87 6.51
N GLN A 148 -16.10 8.17 6.52
CA GLN A 148 -15.17 7.57 7.47
C GLN A 148 -15.47 8.02 8.93
N THR A 149 -15.83 9.28 9.12
CA THR A 149 -16.18 9.82 10.44
C THR A 149 -17.47 9.20 10.96
N ASP A 150 -18.49 9.05 10.11
CA ASP A 150 -19.75 8.42 10.47
C ASP A 150 -19.54 6.95 10.85
N GLN A 151 -18.73 6.22 10.06
CA GLN A 151 -18.38 4.85 10.37
C GLN A 151 -17.62 4.73 11.70
N LYS A 152 -16.65 5.64 11.93
CA LYS A 152 -15.91 5.67 13.18
C LYS A 152 -16.82 5.98 14.36
N LEU A 153 -17.70 6.97 14.23
CA LEU A 153 -18.67 7.33 15.25
C LEU A 153 -19.58 6.14 15.60
N LEU A 154 -20.08 5.45 14.58
CA LEU A 154 -20.90 4.24 14.78
C LEU A 154 -20.12 3.17 15.57
N ASN A 155 -18.88 2.90 15.21
CA ASN A 155 -18.03 1.95 15.90
C ASN A 155 -17.77 2.37 17.35
N ASP A 156 -17.39 3.65 17.57
CA ASP A 156 -17.06 4.17 18.90
C ASP A 156 -18.32 4.14 19.81
N VAL A 157 -19.50 4.48 19.28
CA VAL A 157 -20.77 4.40 20.02
C VAL A 157 -21.13 2.95 20.33
N THR A 158 -20.96 2.07 19.36
CA THR A 158 -21.22 0.63 19.54
C THR A 158 -20.35 0.04 20.65
N GLU A 159 -19.04 0.30 20.61
CA GLU A 159 -18.12 -0.15 21.66
C GLU A 159 -18.47 0.43 23.01
N TYR A 160 -18.77 1.75 23.08
CA TYR A 160 -19.18 2.38 24.30
C TYR A 160 -20.46 1.75 24.90
N LEU A 161 -21.46 1.46 24.06
CA LEU A 161 -22.70 0.84 24.50
C LEU A 161 -22.47 -0.60 25.01
N ILE A 162 -21.65 -1.39 24.33
CA ILE A 162 -21.30 -2.76 24.75
C ILE A 162 -20.59 -2.75 26.11
N ASP A 163 -19.62 -1.84 26.30
CA ASP A 163 -18.80 -1.78 27.49
C ASP A 163 -19.57 -1.23 28.71
N ASN A 164 -20.52 -0.32 28.49
CA ASN A 164 -21.26 0.36 29.56
C ASN A 164 -22.66 -0.22 29.84
N THR A 165 -23.17 -1.10 28.96
CA THR A 165 -24.47 -1.75 29.18
C THR A 165 -24.25 -3.18 29.71
N LYS A 166 -24.35 -3.32 31.03
CA LYS A 166 -24.15 -4.61 31.68
C LYS A 166 -25.45 -5.40 31.73
N PHE A 167 -25.45 -6.58 31.17
CA PHE A 167 -26.47 -7.61 31.28
C PHE A 167 -25.83 -8.99 31.06
N ASP A 168 -26.47 -10.01 31.68
CA ASP A 168 -25.99 -11.39 31.54
C ASP A 168 -26.57 -12.01 30.28
N LEU A 169 -25.69 -12.62 29.47
CA LEU A 169 -26.12 -13.48 28.37
C LEU A 169 -26.37 -14.91 28.89
N PRO A 170 -27.32 -15.66 28.36
CA PRO A 170 -27.47 -17.06 28.71
C PRO A 170 -26.43 -17.94 28.01
N ASP A 171 -25.14 -17.78 28.39
CA ASP A 171 -23.96 -18.35 27.74
C ASP A 171 -24.07 -19.84 27.46
N ASN A 172 -24.53 -20.61 28.48
CA ASN A 172 -24.67 -22.05 28.34
C ASN A 172 -25.73 -22.44 27.31
N PHE A 173 -26.80 -21.66 27.23
CA PHE A 173 -27.85 -21.87 26.24
C PHE A 173 -27.32 -21.53 24.84
N LEU A 174 -26.67 -20.40 24.68
CA LEU A 174 -26.15 -19.93 23.40
C LEU A 174 -25.11 -20.87 22.84
N LYS A 175 -24.16 -21.35 23.66
CA LYS A 175 -23.18 -22.37 23.26
C LYS A 175 -23.80 -23.66 22.80
N LYS A 176 -24.82 -24.16 23.53
CA LYS A 176 -25.60 -25.36 23.13
C LYS A 176 -26.41 -25.12 21.86
N TRP A 177 -26.99 -23.95 21.71
CA TRP A 177 -27.74 -23.58 20.52
C TRP A 177 -26.82 -23.55 19.29
N MET A 178 -25.60 -22.98 19.39
CA MET A 178 -24.61 -22.94 18.30
C MET A 178 -24.17 -24.34 17.85
N GLN A 179 -24.20 -25.36 18.72
CA GLN A 179 -23.91 -26.75 18.35
C GLN A 179 -24.95 -27.34 17.38
N THR A 180 -26.16 -26.80 17.40
CA THR A 180 -27.32 -27.39 16.68
C THR A 180 -27.95 -26.47 15.62
N ALA A 181 -27.63 -25.18 15.64
CA ALA A 181 -28.35 -24.16 14.88
C ALA A 181 -27.82 -23.90 13.47
N GLY A 182 -26.79 -24.57 13.00
CA GLY A 182 -26.24 -24.39 11.66
C GLY A 182 -26.46 -25.57 10.74
N GLU A 183 -26.17 -25.41 9.46
CA GLU A 183 -26.11 -26.52 8.51
C GLU A 183 -25.03 -27.55 8.90
N ASN A 184 -23.94 -27.09 9.50
CA ASN A 184 -22.90 -27.93 10.05
C ASN A 184 -22.97 -27.91 11.59
N ARG A 185 -23.04 -29.09 12.19
CA ARG A 185 -23.01 -29.25 13.65
C ARG A 185 -21.58 -28.96 14.15
N LEU A 186 -21.48 -28.06 15.12
CA LEU A 186 -20.21 -27.76 15.79
C LEU A 186 -20.01 -28.69 17.00
N ASP A 187 -18.79 -29.06 17.28
CA ASP A 187 -18.47 -29.73 18.56
C ASP A 187 -18.47 -28.69 19.70
N GLU A 188 -18.34 -29.19 20.96
CA GLU A 188 -18.40 -28.33 22.15
C GLU A 188 -17.30 -27.26 22.18
N LYS A 189 -16.08 -27.58 21.70
CA LYS A 189 -14.96 -26.63 21.64
C LYS A 189 -15.14 -25.61 20.54
N GLU A 190 -15.56 -26.06 19.38
CA GLU A 190 -15.85 -25.18 18.23
C GLU A 190 -16.96 -24.19 18.56
N ALA A 191 -18.04 -24.67 19.20
CA ALA A 191 -19.15 -23.81 19.62
C ALA A 191 -18.72 -22.79 20.70
N ALA A 192 -17.83 -23.17 21.61
CA ALA A 192 -17.28 -22.24 22.60
C ALA A 192 -16.43 -21.15 21.94
N MET A 193 -15.55 -21.51 20.99
CA MET A 193 -14.74 -20.55 20.24
C MET A 193 -15.58 -19.61 19.38
N GLU A 194 -16.62 -20.13 18.73
CA GLU A 194 -17.55 -19.33 17.91
C GLU A 194 -18.36 -18.37 18.77
N TYR A 195 -18.79 -18.83 19.97
CA TYR A 195 -19.45 -17.97 20.95
C TYR A 195 -18.57 -16.80 21.38
N GLU A 196 -17.29 -17.03 21.72
CA GLU A 196 -16.35 -15.98 22.13
C GLU A 196 -16.16 -14.92 21.03
N LYS A 197 -16.13 -15.34 19.76
CA LYS A 197 -16.05 -14.42 18.62
C LYS A 197 -17.31 -13.60 18.42
N SER A 198 -18.47 -14.24 18.67
CA SER A 198 -19.79 -13.67 18.39
C SER A 198 -20.37 -12.90 19.57
N GLU A 199 -19.86 -13.05 20.79
CA GLU A 199 -20.42 -12.49 22.02
C GLU A 199 -20.67 -10.98 21.93
N LYS A 200 -19.68 -10.23 21.45
CA LYS A 200 -19.81 -8.77 21.27
C LYS A 200 -20.94 -8.40 20.31
N GLY A 201 -21.06 -9.14 19.21
CA GLY A 201 -22.13 -8.95 18.23
C GLY A 201 -23.51 -9.25 18.79
N LEU A 202 -23.65 -10.34 19.57
CA LEU A 202 -24.89 -10.69 20.24
C LEU A 202 -25.31 -9.65 21.28
N ARG A 203 -24.37 -9.13 22.06
CA ARG A 203 -24.61 -8.02 23.00
C ARG A 203 -25.12 -6.80 22.27
N TYR A 204 -24.45 -6.42 21.16
CA TYR A 204 -24.86 -5.28 20.35
C TYR A 204 -26.30 -5.44 19.81
N GLN A 205 -26.64 -6.59 19.22
CA GLN A 205 -27.99 -6.85 18.70
C GLN A 205 -29.08 -6.73 19.78
N LEU A 206 -28.78 -7.18 21.00
CA LEU A 206 -29.72 -7.04 22.12
C LEU A 206 -29.87 -5.61 22.60
N ILE A 207 -28.79 -4.82 22.58
CA ILE A 207 -28.82 -3.39 22.91
C ILE A 207 -29.62 -2.61 21.85
N GLU A 208 -29.39 -2.91 20.57
CA GLU A 208 -30.07 -2.25 19.45
C GLU A 208 -31.57 -2.55 19.40
N SER A 209 -31.97 -3.74 19.89
CA SER A 209 -33.40 -4.17 19.90
C SER A 209 -34.24 -3.50 20.98
N LYS A 210 -33.65 -2.72 21.87
CA LYS A 210 -34.32 -1.96 22.95
C LYS A 210 -34.45 -0.48 22.65
#